data_9b398409a653c4f7c127a658c4140d97
#
_entry.id   9b398409a653c4f7c127a658c4140d97
#
_cell.length_a   1.000
_cell.length_b   1.000
_cell.length_c   1.000
_cell.angle_alpha   90.00
_cell.angle_beta   90.00
_cell.angle_gamma   90.00
#
_symmetry.space_group_name_H-M   'P 1'
#
loop_
_entity.id
_entity.type
_entity.pdbx_description
1 polymer ?
#
loop_
_entity_poly.entity_id
_entity_poly.type
_entity_poly.pdbx_seq_one_letter_code
_entity_poly.pdbx_strand_id
1 'polypeptide(L)'
;MYFREFGIPARIARCYNVEQLEKQVVKFNGKKNCYTSVFVFDDTQDRTEGKTNYDSAVLNTIWFDFDDEKDVNKCLKDVRKFIRQFCKPRQIIPRIYLTGGKGFQMNIDLHSHVDLSDTLKRDMLRNYLTSIKEEYKLKTLDQACINNSVACLRRIPNTQYISKLEKTPTGVWCTQFSVDEIMKLDIAALYAMAMDGPRTEEFESTKSKKAFRHFVEFMCNEASVEHNVGLGVDYLLDKINNTVISSTKHSSSIKHDYIMPLRGCITELIERNIERGHSSHEENKIIGMELINAGYSNNDIHFVFESIYNEPGRDWGWYTENPSKAGHIIHNMKEKALNRYSKDKLIQMKICTGNCACP
;
A
#
# COMPACT_ATOMS: atom_id res chain seq x y z
N MET A 1 16.69 2.10 -11.16
CA MET A 1 16.83 2.88 -9.88
C MET A 1 15.54 3.64 -9.63
N TYR A 2 15.10 3.73 -8.36
CA TYR A 2 13.84 4.39 -8.04
C TYR A 2 14.03 5.90 -7.82
N PHE A 3 13.07 6.71 -8.29
CA PHE A 3 13.07 8.15 -8.13
C PHE A 3 11.67 8.71 -7.84
N ARG A 4 11.62 9.94 -7.34
CA ARG A 4 10.42 10.79 -7.32
C ARG A 4 10.61 11.97 -8.24
N GLU A 5 9.54 12.43 -8.85
CA GLU A 5 9.56 13.70 -9.58
C GLU A 5 9.38 14.86 -8.62
N PHE A 6 10.09 15.95 -8.87
CA PHE A 6 9.88 17.25 -8.24
C PHE A 6 9.31 18.24 -9.26
N GLY A 7 8.35 19.06 -8.85
CA GLY A 7 7.69 20.04 -9.72
C GLY A 7 7.36 21.38 -9.05
N ILE A 8 7.13 22.42 -9.89
CA ILE A 8 6.84 23.82 -9.47
C ILE A 8 5.78 24.56 -10.32
N PRO A 9 4.61 24.11 -10.69
CA PRO A 9 4.00 22.77 -10.72
C PRO A 9 4.47 21.87 -11.87
N ALA A 10 5.10 22.44 -12.93
CA ALA A 10 5.70 21.62 -13.98
C ALA A 10 6.82 20.74 -13.40
N ARG A 11 6.90 19.50 -13.85
CA ARG A 11 7.96 18.58 -13.44
C ARG A 11 9.29 19.06 -13.97
N ILE A 12 10.28 19.23 -13.09
CA ILE A 12 11.57 19.83 -13.44
C ILE A 12 12.78 18.99 -13.02
N ALA A 13 12.60 18.00 -12.13
CA ALA A 13 13.70 17.17 -11.68
C ALA A 13 13.23 15.77 -11.28
N ARG A 14 14.13 14.79 -11.42
CA ARG A 14 14.07 13.47 -10.79
C ARG A 14 14.94 13.48 -9.55
N CYS A 15 14.40 13.01 -8.43
CA CYS A 15 15.10 12.95 -7.15
C CYS A 15 15.20 11.48 -6.74
N TYR A 16 16.40 10.96 -6.69
CA TYR A 16 16.69 9.55 -6.38
C TYR A 16 16.87 9.27 -4.88
N ASN A 17 16.99 10.34 -4.09
CA ASN A 17 17.07 10.26 -2.63
C ASN A 17 16.46 11.51 -1.99
N VAL A 18 16.35 11.47 -0.67
CA VAL A 18 15.77 12.55 0.14
C VAL A 18 16.58 13.83 0.02
N GLU A 19 17.91 13.76 0.03
CA GLU A 19 18.80 14.94 -0.05
C GLU A 19 18.60 15.71 -1.36
N GLN A 20 18.42 15.02 -2.48
CA GLN A 20 18.14 15.67 -3.76
C GLN A 20 16.79 16.38 -3.75
N LEU A 21 15.77 15.77 -3.15
CA LEU A 21 14.46 16.39 -2.98
C LEU A 21 14.55 17.64 -2.09
N GLU A 22 15.24 17.54 -0.95
CA GLU A 22 15.45 18.65 -0.02
C GLU A 22 16.17 19.82 -0.68
N LYS A 23 17.22 19.58 -1.48
CA LYS A 23 17.91 20.61 -2.26
C LYS A 23 16.96 21.36 -3.19
N GLN A 24 16.03 20.66 -3.84
CA GLN A 24 15.02 21.30 -4.68
C GLN A 24 14.04 22.13 -3.83
N VAL A 25 13.57 21.57 -2.70
CA VAL A 25 12.69 22.30 -1.79
C VAL A 25 13.36 23.60 -1.28
N VAL A 26 14.56 23.52 -0.78
CA VAL A 26 15.31 24.72 -0.30
C VAL A 26 15.45 25.78 -1.39
N LYS A 27 15.69 25.38 -2.63
CA LYS A 27 15.83 26.29 -3.77
C LYS A 27 14.54 27.04 -4.10
N PHE A 28 13.37 26.38 -3.97
CA PHE A 28 12.11 26.90 -4.51
C PHE A 28 11.06 27.26 -3.44
N ASN A 29 11.16 26.75 -2.21
CA ASN A 29 10.24 27.07 -1.14
C ASN A 29 10.20 28.59 -0.85
N GLY A 30 9.01 29.13 -0.65
CA GLY A 30 8.79 30.58 -0.51
C GLY A 30 8.82 31.37 -1.83
N LYS A 31 9.19 30.74 -2.95
CA LYS A 31 9.22 31.37 -4.29
C LYS A 31 8.24 30.72 -5.25
N LYS A 32 8.04 29.42 -5.15
CA LYS A 32 7.15 28.61 -5.98
C LYS A 32 6.44 27.55 -5.15
N ASN A 33 5.28 27.11 -5.60
CA ASN A 33 4.60 25.96 -5.03
C ASN A 33 5.41 24.69 -5.31
N CYS A 34 5.86 24.00 -4.27
CA CYS A 34 6.67 22.79 -4.37
C CYS A 34 5.80 21.53 -4.37
N TYR A 35 6.04 20.65 -5.32
CA TYR A 35 5.33 19.40 -5.49
C TYR A 35 6.29 18.23 -5.64
N THR A 36 5.85 17.05 -5.28
CA THR A 36 6.54 15.79 -5.59
C THR A 36 5.54 14.76 -6.10
N SER A 37 5.98 13.79 -6.88
CA SER A 37 5.12 12.68 -7.28
C SER A 37 4.61 11.93 -6.06
N VAL A 38 3.35 11.47 -6.14
CA VAL A 38 2.74 10.63 -5.09
C VAL A 38 3.49 9.31 -4.97
N PHE A 39 3.88 8.74 -6.10
CA PHE A 39 4.57 7.45 -6.19
C PHE A 39 6.06 7.61 -6.52
N VAL A 40 6.82 6.57 -6.29
CA VAL A 40 8.16 6.39 -6.84
C VAL A 40 8.06 5.61 -8.14
N PHE A 41 8.99 5.86 -9.06
CA PHE A 41 9.06 5.23 -10.38
C PHE A 41 10.41 4.56 -10.57
N ASP A 42 10.46 3.52 -11.40
CA ASP A 42 11.69 2.84 -11.77
C ASP A 42 12.22 3.40 -13.11
N ASP A 43 13.39 4.05 -13.08
CA ASP A 43 14.02 4.63 -14.27
C ASP A 43 14.54 3.56 -15.26
N THR A 44 14.77 2.34 -14.80
CA THR A 44 15.18 1.23 -15.69
C THR A 44 14.06 0.78 -16.62
N GLN A 45 12.82 1.19 -16.35
CA GLN A 45 11.63 0.88 -17.14
C GLN A 45 11.20 2.03 -18.06
N ASP A 46 11.96 3.09 -18.17
CA ASP A 46 11.65 4.21 -19.05
C ASP A 46 11.64 3.74 -20.52
N ARG A 47 10.52 3.99 -21.22
CA ARG A 47 10.35 3.63 -22.62
C ARG A 47 11.10 4.58 -23.58
N THR A 48 11.38 5.78 -23.11
CA THR A 48 12.11 6.83 -23.82
C THR A 48 13.00 7.52 -22.81
N GLU A 49 14.27 7.73 -23.15
CA GLU A 49 15.22 8.40 -22.29
C GLU A 49 14.68 9.75 -21.77
N GLY A 50 14.74 9.94 -20.46
CA GLY A 50 14.26 11.15 -19.78
C GLY A 50 12.75 11.28 -19.62
N LYS A 51 11.94 10.36 -20.17
CA LYS A 51 10.48 10.35 -19.96
C LYS A 51 10.09 9.28 -18.94
N THR A 52 9.42 9.72 -17.88
CA THR A 52 8.94 8.82 -16.83
C THR A 52 7.93 7.80 -17.38
N ASN A 53 8.21 6.52 -17.19
CA ASN A 53 7.21 5.49 -17.36
C ASN A 53 6.31 5.46 -16.12
N TYR A 54 5.13 6.06 -16.20
CA TYR A 54 4.19 6.12 -15.08
C TYR A 54 3.62 4.74 -14.71
N ASP A 55 3.69 3.77 -15.61
CA ASP A 55 3.27 2.40 -15.35
C ASP A 55 4.24 1.67 -14.40
N SER A 56 5.49 2.16 -14.26
CA SER A 56 6.46 1.67 -13.28
C SER A 56 6.18 2.12 -11.83
N ALA A 57 5.07 2.82 -11.58
CA ALA A 57 4.72 3.33 -10.26
C ALA A 57 4.64 2.22 -9.20
N VAL A 58 5.27 2.44 -8.05
CA VAL A 58 5.16 1.58 -6.88
C VAL A 58 3.95 2.00 -6.05
N LEU A 59 2.88 1.20 -6.11
CA LEU A 59 1.63 1.49 -5.40
C LEU A 59 1.72 1.06 -3.93
N ASN A 60 2.31 1.89 -3.10
CA ASN A 60 2.47 1.67 -1.66
C ASN A 60 1.62 2.61 -0.79
N THR A 61 0.81 3.43 -1.42
CA THR A 61 -0.11 4.38 -0.76
C THR A 61 -1.32 4.61 -1.64
N ILE A 62 -2.47 4.91 -1.03
CA ILE A 62 -3.63 5.47 -1.71
C ILE A 62 -3.67 6.95 -1.38
N TRP A 63 -3.79 7.78 -2.39
CA TRP A 63 -3.74 9.22 -2.24
C TRP A 63 -5.03 9.87 -2.72
N PHE A 64 -5.52 10.83 -1.93
CA PHE A 64 -6.74 11.58 -2.17
C PHE A 64 -6.42 13.08 -2.14
N ASP A 65 -6.98 13.82 -3.09
CA ASP A 65 -6.93 15.28 -3.14
C ASP A 65 -8.34 15.83 -3.02
N PHE A 66 -8.63 16.53 -1.95
CA PHE A 66 -9.92 17.18 -1.69
C PHE A 66 -9.79 18.65 -1.99
N ASP A 67 -10.45 19.13 -3.03
CA ASP A 67 -10.23 20.44 -3.59
C ASP A 67 -11.56 21.15 -3.90
N ASP A 68 -11.71 22.39 -3.43
CA ASP A 68 -12.80 23.29 -3.78
C ASP A 68 -12.29 24.74 -3.82
N GLU A 69 -12.31 25.35 -4.99
CA GLU A 69 -11.78 26.71 -5.19
C GLU A 69 -12.55 27.78 -4.42
N LYS A 70 -13.77 27.50 -4.01
CA LYS A 70 -14.69 28.49 -3.41
C LYS A 70 -14.86 28.30 -1.90
N ASP A 71 -14.76 27.06 -1.42
CA ASP A 71 -15.10 26.77 -0.02
C ASP A 71 -14.35 25.55 0.53
N VAL A 72 -13.21 25.80 1.17
CA VAL A 72 -12.39 24.76 1.82
C VAL A 72 -13.13 24.05 2.96
N ASN A 73 -14.19 24.63 3.52
CA ASN A 73 -15.02 23.93 4.51
C ASN A 73 -15.72 22.70 3.93
N LYS A 74 -16.05 22.71 2.63
CA LYS A 74 -16.60 21.54 1.97
C LYS A 74 -15.58 20.40 1.92
N CYS A 75 -14.32 20.73 1.63
CA CYS A 75 -13.23 19.77 1.66
C CYS A 75 -13.07 19.17 3.07
N LEU A 76 -13.08 20.01 4.12
CA LEU A 76 -12.99 19.56 5.50
C LEU A 76 -14.17 18.64 5.89
N LYS A 77 -15.39 18.94 5.41
CA LYS A 77 -16.57 18.08 5.62
C LYS A 77 -16.40 16.73 4.96
N ASP A 78 -15.90 16.66 3.71
CA ASP A 78 -15.69 15.43 2.99
C ASP A 78 -14.55 14.61 3.61
N VAL A 79 -13.44 15.24 4.00
CA VAL A 79 -12.34 14.60 4.74
C VAL A 79 -12.87 13.96 6.04
N ARG A 80 -13.61 14.70 6.86
CA ARG A 80 -14.22 14.19 8.10
C ARG A 80 -15.20 13.06 7.86
N LYS A 81 -16.00 13.15 6.81
CA LYS A 81 -16.94 12.10 6.40
C LYS A 81 -16.17 10.82 6.04
N PHE A 82 -15.13 10.94 5.24
CA PHE A 82 -14.31 9.81 4.82
C PHE A 82 -13.59 9.16 6.01
N ILE A 83 -13.05 9.97 6.93
CA ILE A 83 -12.45 9.46 8.18
C ILE A 83 -13.48 8.62 8.97
N ARG A 84 -14.70 9.15 9.16
CA ARG A 84 -15.74 8.47 9.95
C ARG A 84 -16.24 7.18 9.28
N GLN A 85 -16.45 7.20 7.98
CA GLN A 85 -17.14 6.13 7.26
C GLN A 85 -16.18 5.07 6.71
N PHE A 86 -14.98 5.46 6.31
CA PHE A 86 -13.99 4.56 5.74
C PHE A 86 -12.86 4.23 6.71
N CYS A 87 -12.16 5.26 7.24
CA CYS A 87 -10.94 5.05 8.00
C CYS A 87 -11.22 4.47 9.40
N LYS A 88 -12.14 5.06 10.16
CA LYS A 88 -12.41 4.67 11.55
C LYS A 88 -12.90 3.21 11.70
N PRO A 89 -13.87 2.71 10.91
CA PRO A 89 -14.30 1.32 10.99
C PRO A 89 -13.18 0.31 10.68
N ARG A 90 -12.21 0.74 9.87
CA ARG A 90 -11.06 -0.09 9.47
C ARG A 90 -9.82 0.15 10.31
N GLN A 91 -9.90 1.01 11.34
CA GLN A 91 -8.77 1.39 12.19
C GLN A 91 -7.57 1.93 11.39
N ILE A 92 -7.85 2.68 10.34
CA ILE A 92 -6.86 3.32 9.48
C ILE A 92 -6.55 4.70 10.05
N ILE A 93 -5.27 5.01 10.25
CA ILE A 93 -4.78 6.35 10.61
C ILE A 93 -4.14 6.97 9.36
N PRO A 94 -4.86 7.83 8.63
CA PRO A 94 -4.33 8.47 7.44
C PRO A 94 -3.40 9.64 7.80
N ARG A 95 -2.47 9.97 6.90
CA ARG A 95 -1.75 11.25 6.95
C ARG A 95 -2.56 12.31 6.22
N ILE A 96 -2.85 13.41 6.89
CA ILE A 96 -3.72 14.47 6.38
C ILE A 96 -2.96 15.79 6.38
N TYR A 97 -3.03 16.50 5.26
CA TYR A 97 -2.34 17.78 5.08
C TYR A 97 -3.32 18.83 4.60
N LEU A 98 -3.34 20.01 5.27
CA LEU A 98 -3.89 21.22 4.67
C LEU A 98 -2.88 21.74 3.64
N THR A 99 -3.29 21.91 2.39
CA THR A 99 -2.36 22.27 1.31
C THR A 99 -1.93 23.75 1.33
N GLY A 100 -2.55 24.55 2.20
CA GLY A 100 -2.38 26.01 2.27
C GLY A 100 -3.11 26.79 1.17
N GLY A 101 -3.65 26.10 0.18
CA GLY A 101 -4.44 26.68 -0.90
C GLY A 101 -5.94 26.44 -0.73
N LYS A 102 -6.48 25.48 -1.44
CA LYS A 102 -7.91 25.30 -1.63
C LYS A 102 -8.46 23.95 -1.11
N GLY A 103 -7.67 23.22 -0.34
CA GLY A 103 -8.13 21.91 0.11
C GLY A 103 -7.16 21.13 0.98
N PHE A 104 -7.38 19.81 1.00
CA PHE A 104 -6.64 18.85 1.80
C PHE A 104 -6.11 17.72 0.94
N GLN A 105 -4.95 17.21 1.33
CA GLN A 105 -4.40 15.97 0.80
C GLN A 105 -4.41 14.91 1.90
N MET A 106 -4.76 13.68 1.52
CA MET A 106 -4.78 12.56 2.44
C MET A 106 -4.04 11.38 1.83
N ASN A 107 -3.19 10.74 2.63
CA ASN A 107 -2.51 9.51 2.27
C ASN A 107 -2.91 8.39 3.22
N ILE A 108 -3.20 7.22 2.65
CA ILE A 108 -3.35 5.97 3.39
C ILE A 108 -2.20 5.07 2.96
N ASP A 109 -1.23 4.87 3.84
CA ASP A 109 -0.10 4.02 3.55
C ASP A 109 -0.54 2.55 3.58
N LEU A 110 -0.19 1.81 2.54
CA LEU A 110 -0.49 0.39 2.43
C LEU A 110 0.58 -0.43 3.14
N HIS A 111 0.18 -1.55 3.72
CA HIS A 111 1.11 -2.46 4.39
C HIS A 111 2.17 -3.00 3.42
N SER A 112 1.78 -3.28 2.19
CA SER A 112 2.65 -3.74 1.12
C SER A 112 2.42 -2.90 -0.13
N HIS A 113 3.37 -2.90 -1.05
CA HIS A 113 3.14 -2.35 -2.37
C HIS A 113 2.34 -3.34 -3.22
N VAL A 114 1.53 -2.80 -4.12
CA VAL A 114 0.81 -3.59 -5.10
C VAL A 114 1.62 -3.55 -6.40
N ASP A 115 2.02 -4.71 -6.85
CA ASP A 115 2.71 -4.88 -8.12
C ASP A 115 1.72 -5.47 -9.14
N LEU A 116 1.22 -4.66 -10.01
CA LEU A 116 0.35 -5.03 -11.12
C LEU A 116 1.13 -4.90 -12.42
N SER A 117 0.72 -5.61 -13.46
CA SER A 117 1.24 -5.35 -14.80
C SER A 117 0.94 -3.90 -15.21
N ASP A 118 1.89 -3.29 -15.91
CA ASP A 118 2.05 -1.86 -16.14
C ASP A 118 0.80 -1.10 -16.59
N THR A 119 -0.03 -1.67 -17.47
CA THR A 119 -1.24 -1.02 -17.96
C THR A 119 -2.41 -1.06 -16.97
N LEU A 120 -2.45 -2.05 -16.09
CA LEU A 120 -3.55 -2.24 -15.14
C LEU A 120 -3.47 -1.28 -13.93
N LYS A 121 -2.27 -0.90 -13.48
CA LYS A 121 -2.10 -0.05 -12.28
C LYS A 121 -2.88 1.25 -12.35
N ARG A 122 -2.81 1.92 -13.51
CA ARG A 122 -3.43 3.22 -13.72
C ARG A 122 -4.95 3.14 -13.69
N ASP A 123 -5.50 2.19 -14.42
CA ASP A 123 -6.94 2.04 -14.54
C ASP A 123 -7.55 1.47 -13.25
N MET A 124 -6.91 0.51 -12.61
CA MET A 124 -7.35 -0.03 -11.33
C MET A 124 -7.35 1.02 -10.22
N LEU A 125 -6.30 1.84 -10.14
CA LEU A 125 -6.28 2.94 -9.15
C LEU A 125 -7.35 3.99 -9.46
N ARG A 126 -7.58 4.32 -10.74
CA ARG A 126 -8.64 5.23 -11.16
C ARG A 126 -10.02 4.69 -10.78
N ASN A 127 -10.32 3.44 -11.12
CA ASN A 127 -11.59 2.79 -10.83
C ASN A 127 -11.82 2.72 -9.32
N TYR A 128 -10.81 2.36 -8.55
CA TYR A 128 -10.88 2.34 -7.09
C TYR A 128 -11.20 3.72 -6.49
N LEU A 129 -10.48 4.76 -6.91
CA LEU A 129 -10.74 6.13 -6.43
C LEU A 129 -12.13 6.64 -6.85
N THR A 130 -12.59 6.27 -8.04
CA THR A 130 -13.94 6.57 -8.52
C THR A 130 -15.00 5.88 -7.65
N SER A 131 -14.83 4.57 -7.39
CA SER A 131 -15.73 3.82 -6.52
C SER A 131 -15.80 4.41 -5.11
N ILE A 132 -14.66 4.74 -4.51
CA ILE A 132 -14.61 5.43 -3.20
C ILE A 132 -15.34 6.78 -3.24
N LYS A 133 -15.13 7.58 -4.30
CA LYS A 133 -15.81 8.87 -4.46
C LYS A 133 -17.32 8.71 -4.47
N GLU A 134 -17.82 7.74 -5.21
CA GLU A 134 -19.26 7.47 -5.38
C GLU A 134 -19.86 6.86 -4.11
N GLU A 135 -19.25 5.80 -3.56
CA GLU A 135 -19.74 5.12 -2.36
C GLU A 135 -19.86 6.07 -1.17
N TYR A 136 -18.82 6.86 -0.94
CA TYR A 136 -18.81 7.81 0.17
C TYR A 136 -19.32 9.20 -0.22
N LYS A 137 -19.79 9.41 -1.45
CA LYS A 137 -20.34 10.68 -1.96
C LYS A 137 -19.41 11.87 -1.63
N LEU A 138 -18.11 11.74 -1.98
CA LEU A 138 -17.07 12.72 -1.71
C LEU A 138 -17.06 13.76 -2.85
N LYS A 139 -17.79 14.83 -2.69
CA LYS A 139 -18.01 15.83 -3.76
C LYS A 139 -16.76 16.62 -4.11
N THR A 140 -15.87 16.83 -3.13
CA THR A 140 -14.64 17.62 -3.29
C THR A 140 -13.43 16.79 -3.67
N LEU A 141 -13.57 15.45 -3.79
CA LEU A 141 -12.49 14.61 -4.28
C LEU A 141 -12.21 14.94 -5.76
N ASP A 142 -10.98 15.44 -6.03
CA ASP A 142 -10.61 16.01 -7.33
C ASP A 142 -10.63 14.98 -8.46
N GLN A 143 -11.48 15.23 -9.46
CA GLN A 143 -11.61 14.34 -10.62
C GLN A 143 -10.36 14.34 -11.50
N ALA A 144 -9.63 15.47 -11.58
CA ALA A 144 -8.39 15.53 -12.35
C ALA A 144 -7.32 14.61 -11.74
N CYS A 145 -7.26 14.56 -10.41
CA CYS A 145 -6.34 13.66 -9.70
C CYS A 145 -6.75 12.19 -9.86
N ILE A 146 -8.04 11.87 -9.85
CA ILE A 146 -8.54 10.52 -10.14
C ILE A 146 -8.14 10.10 -11.56
N ASN A 147 -8.38 10.95 -12.55
CA ASN A 147 -8.08 10.65 -13.95
C ASN A 147 -6.59 10.47 -14.21
N ASN A 148 -5.73 11.25 -13.55
CA ASN A 148 -4.27 11.14 -13.65
C ASN A 148 -3.70 9.99 -12.81
N SER A 149 -4.43 9.54 -11.79
CA SER A 149 -4.12 8.41 -10.91
C SER A 149 -2.62 8.32 -10.51
N VAL A 150 -1.84 7.45 -11.14
CA VAL A 150 -0.40 7.24 -10.83
C VAL A 150 0.49 8.44 -11.17
N ALA A 151 0.08 9.32 -12.09
CA ALA A 151 0.88 10.45 -12.55
C ALA A 151 0.65 11.74 -11.71
N CYS A 152 0.00 11.64 -10.54
CA CYS A 152 -0.29 12.80 -9.72
C CYS A 152 0.94 13.37 -9.01
N LEU A 153 0.95 14.70 -8.89
CA LEU A 153 1.85 15.44 -8.00
C LEU A 153 1.08 15.89 -6.75
N ARG A 154 1.70 15.75 -5.59
CA ARG A 154 1.21 16.25 -4.32
C ARG A 154 2.05 17.42 -3.82
N ARG A 155 1.46 18.31 -3.03
CA ARG A 155 2.20 19.34 -2.31
C ARG A 155 3.18 18.69 -1.35
N ILE A 156 4.39 19.25 -1.27
CA ILE A 156 5.38 18.81 -0.30
C ILE A 156 5.04 19.43 1.06
N PRO A 157 4.93 18.62 2.13
CA PRO A 157 4.73 19.12 3.49
C PRO A 157 5.81 20.13 3.89
N ASN A 158 5.45 21.03 4.78
CA ASN A 158 6.35 22.08 5.28
C ASN A 158 6.90 23.00 4.17
N THR A 159 6.11 23.22 3.11
CA THR A 159 6.39 24.25 2.10
C THR A 159 5.30 25.31 2.09
N GLN A 160 5.70 26.56 1.85
CA GLN A 160 4.76 27.69 1.79
C GLN A 160 3.87 27.63 0.56
N TYR A 161 2.62 28.02 0.73
CA TYR A 161 1.72 28.23 -0.40
C TYR A 161 2.00 29.58 -1.06
N ILE A 162 2.20 29.54 -2.36
CA ILE A 162 2.37 30.74 -3.18
C ILE A 162 1.07 31.02 -3.91
N SER A 163 0.51 32.21 -3.70
CA SER A 163 -0.70 32.65 -4.37
C SER A 163 -0.53 32.57 -5.89
N LYS A 164 -1.49 31.95 -6.57
CA LYS A 164 -1.49 31.90 -8.04
C LYS A 164 -1.69 33.29 -8.65
N LEU A 165 -2.46 34.14 -7.99
CA LEU A 165 -2.80 35.48 -8.46
C LEU A 165 -1.66 36.45 -8.20
N GLU A 166 -1.24 36.57 -6.95
CA GLU A 166 -0.25 37.57 -6.51
C GLU A 166 1.19 37.12 -6.70
N LYS A 167 1.42 35.82 -6.90
CA LYS A 167 2.75 35.18 -7.04
C LYS A 167 3.66 35.40 -5.81
N THR A 168 3.05 35.65 -4.65
CA THR A 168 3.72 35.90 -3.37
C THR A 168 3.38 34.80 -2.37
N PRO A 169 4.22 34.56 -1.36
CA PRO A 169 3.89 33.67 -0.25
C PRO A 169 2.67 34.20 0.51
N THR A 170 1.75 33.31 0.81
CA THR A 170 0.54 33.65 1.61
C THR A 170 0.77 33.58 3.12
N GLY A 171 1.94 33.12 3.55
CA GLY A 171 2.21 32.79 4.95
C GLY A 171 1.68 31.43 5.39
N VAL A 172 0.83 30.79 4.60
CA VAL A 172 0.25 29.47 4.94
C VAL A 172 1.16 28.35 4.47
N TRP A 173 1.46 27.41 5.34
CA TRP A 173 2.28 26.23 5.05
C TRP A 173 1.42 25.03 4.69
N CYS A 174 1.97 24.13 3.87
CA CYS A 174 1.40 22.80 3.68
C CYS A 174 1.66 22.00 4.96
N THR A 175 0.64 21.88 5.82
CA THR A 175 0.80 21.46 7.21
C THR A 175 0.09 20.14 7.45
N GLN A 176 0.79 19.20 8.10
CA GLN A 176 0.21 17.94 8.55
C GLN A 176 -0.61 18.17 9.83
N PHE A 177 -1.76 17.50 9.90
CA PHE A 177 -2.65 17.47 11.05
C PHE A 177 -2.96 16.05 11.48
N SER A 178 -3.11 15.85 12.77
CA SER A 178 -3.62 14.59 13.33
C SER A 178 -5.10 14.40 12.96
N VAL A 179 -5.56 13.15 13.00
CA VAL A 179 -6.98 12.84 12.82
C VAL A 179 -7.84 13.59 13.85
N ASP A 180 -7.36 13.71 15.09
CA ASP A 180 -8.05 14.39 16.16
C ASP A 180 -8.22 15.90 15.92
N GLU A 181 -7.17 16.57 15.44
CA GLU A 181 -7.22 18.00 15.08
C GLU A 181 -8.22 18.21 13.93
N ILE A 182 -8.13 17.40 12.87
CA ILE A 182 -9.07 17.47 11.75
C ILE A 182 -10.51 17.25 12.21
N MET A 183 -10.75 16.39 13.17
CA MET A 183 -12.11 16.09 13.64
C MET A 183 -12.69 17.15 14.57
N LYS A 184 -11.84 17.91 15.28
CA LYS A 184 -12.25 18.85 16.33
C LYS A 184 -12.17 20.31 15.92
N LEU A 185 -11.15 20.72 15.18
CA LEU A 185 -10.87 22.13 14.88
C LEU A 185 -11.64 22.61 13.65
N ASP A 186 -12.14 23.81 13.68
CA ASP A 186 -12.72 24.45 12.48
C ASP A 186 -11.61 24.86 11.49
N ILE A 187 -12.06 25.31 10.31
CA ILE A 187 -11.12 25.63 9.23
C ILE A 187 -10.25 26.84 9.58
N ALA A 188 -10.76 27.81 10.35
CA ALA A 188 -10.02 29.00 10.74
C ALA A 188 -8.88 28.65 11.69
N ALA A 189 -9.12 27.77 12.67
CA ALA A 189 -8.10 27.26 13.58
C ALA A 189 -7.02 26.46 12.83
N LEU A 190 -7.41 25.61 11.88
CA LEU A 190 -6.44 24.87 11.06
C LEU A 190 -5.56 25.80 10.23
N TYR A 191 -6.14 26.87 9.64
CA TYR A 191 -5.34 27.87 8.92
C TYR A 191 -4.42 28.67 9.85
N ALA A 192 -4.92 29.08 11.03
CA ALA A 192 -4.09 29.77 12.01
C ALA A 192 -2.86 28.93 12.36
N MET A 193 -3.04 27.65 12.70
CA MET A 193 -1.92 26.74 12.96
C MET A 193 -0.99 26.56 11.76
N ALA A 194 -1.52 26.56 10.54
CA ALA A 194 -0.71 26.46 9.32
C ALA A 194 0.04 27.76 8.99
N MET A 195 -0.31 28.88 9.62
CA MET A 195 0.42 30.15 9.50
C MET A 195 1.54 30.30 10.53
N ASP A 196 1.51 29.52 11.63
CA ASP A 196 2.55 29.57 12.67
C ASP A 196 3.91 29.03 12.19
N GLY A 197 3.95 28.37 11.02
CA GLY A 197 5.17 27.85 10.44
C GLY A 197 5.13 26.35 10.11
N PRO A 198 6.26 25.79 9.69
CA PRO A 198 6.36 24.36 9.44
C PRO A 198 6.24 23.55 10.74
N ARG A 199 5.46 22.48 10.71
CA ARG A 199 5.33 21.57 11.85
C ARG A 199 6.33 20.43 11.72
N THR A 200 7.14 20.24 12.75
CA THR A 200 8.14 19.16 12.83
C THR A 200 7.64 17.94 13.59
N GLU A 201 6.45 18.01 14.18
CA GLU A 201 5.84 16.87 14.86
C GLU A 201 5.54 15.75 13.87
N GLU A 202 6.04 14.56 14.13
CA GLU A 202 5.66 13.35 13.40
C GLU A 202 4.36 12.82 13.99
N PHE A 203 3.32 12.77 13.16
CA PHE A 203 2.07 12.12 13.52
C PHE A 203 2.12 10.65 13.15
N GLU A 204 1.62 9.80 14.05
CA GLU A 204 1.49 8.38 13.76
C GLU A 204 0.72 8.16 12.45
N SER A 205 1.31 7.42 11.55
CA SER A 205 0.62 6.83 10.41
C SER A 205 0.87 5.33 10.47
N THR A 206 -0.20 4.56 10.32
CA THR A 206 -0.04 3.11 10.29
C THR A 206 -0.07 2.61 8.86
N LYS A 207 0.90 1.78 8.50
CA LYS A 207 0.79 0.98 7.29
C LYS A 207 -0.40 0.02 7.43
N SER A 208 -1.47 0.25 6.69
CA SER A 208 -2.74 -0.41 6.91
C SER A 208 -2.87 -1.70 6.10
N LYS A 209 -2.94 -2.85 6.80
CA LYS A 209 -3.32 -4.14 6.20
C LYS A 209 -4.78 -4.12 5.72
N LYS A 210 -5.68 -3.46 6.47
CA LYS A 210 -7.10 -3.39 6.12
C LYS A 210 -7.35 -2.54 4.87
N ALA A 211 -6.62 -1.42 4.71
CA ALA A 211 -6.69 -0.64 3.48
C ALA A 211 -6.11 -1.42 2.28
N PHE A 212 -4.99 -2.12 2.48
CA PHE A 212 -4.40 -2.98 1.46
C PHE A 212 -5.37 -4.06 1.02
N ARG A 213 -5.96 -4.80 1.96
CA ARG A 213 -6.96 -5.84 1.67
C ARG A 213 -8.16 -5.27 0.91
N HIS A 214 -8.73 -4.17 1.37
CA HIS A 214 -9.86 -3.53 0.70
C HIS A 214 -9.54 -3.11 -0.74
N PHE A 215 -8.34 -2.59 -0.98
CA PHE A 215 -7.88 -2.24 -2.32
C PHE A 215 -7.71 -3.48 -3.20
N VAL A 216 -7.11 -4.55 -2.67
CA VAL A 216 -6.92 -5.82 -3.39
C VAL A 216 -8.27 -6.50 -3.69
N GLU A 217 -9.18 -6.56 -2.73
CA GLU A 217 -10.54 -7.11 -2.93
C GLU A 217 -11.30 -6.34 -4.03
N PHE A 218 -11.20 -5.01 -4.04
CA PHE A 218 -11.77 -4.21 -5.13
C PHE A 218 -11.18 -4.61 -6.48
N MET A 219 -9.85 -4.71 -6.59
CA MET A 219 -9.20 -5.11 -7.83
C MET A 219 -9.63 -6.50 -8.32
N CYS A 220 -9.78 -7.45 -7.39
CA CYS A 220 -10.25 -8.80 -7.71
C CYS A 220 -11.68 -8.79 -8.28
N ASN A 221 -12.57 -8.00 -7.69
CA ASN A 221 -13.95 -7.87 -8.13
C ASN A 221 -14.05 -7.22 -9.52
N GLU A 222 -13.31 -6.13 -9.77
CA GLU A 222 -13.28 -5.46 -11.08
C GLU A 222 -12.75 -6.39 -12.19
N ALA A 223 -11.66 -7.11 -11.93
CA ALA A 223 -11.12 -8.06 -12.90
C ALA A 223 -12.09 -9.20 -13.24
N SER A 224 -12.97 -9.56 -12.31
CA SER A 224 -14.00 -10.59 -12.52
C SER A 224 -15.15 -10.09 -13.41
N VAL A 225 -15.41 -8.78 -13.40
CA VAL A 225 -16.49 -8.16 -14.20
C VAL A 225 -16.06 -7.91 -15.65
N GLU A 226 -14.82 -7.47 -15.86
CA GLU A 226 -14.32 -7.19 -17.22
C GLU A 226 -14.02 -8.45 -18.04
N HIS A 227 -13.72 -9.55 -17.38
CA HIS A 227 -13.44 -10.83 -18.04
C HIS A 227 -14.54 -11.86 -17.72
N ASN A 228 -15.58 -11.89 -18.53
CA ASN A 228 -16.53 -13.02 -18.66
C ASN A 228 -15.84 -14.33 -19.13
N VAL A 229 -14.59 -14.53 -18.79
CA VAL A 229 -13.78 -15.71 -19.03
C VAL A 229 -13.23 -16.13 -17.67
N GLY A 230 -13.61 -17.28 -17.17
CA GLY A 230 -13.31 -17.93 -15.90
C GLY A 230 -11.87 -17.95 -15.38
N LEU A 231 -11.22 -16.80 -15.39
CA LEU A 231 -9.95 -16.51 -14.76
C LEU A 231 -10.26 -15.75 -13.46
N GLY A 232 -10.85 -16.49 -12.53
CA GLY A 232 -11.33 -15.99 -11.28
C GLY A 232 -10.22 -15.50 -10.33
N VAL A 233 -10.64 -15.25 -9.12
CA VAL A 233 -9.85 -14.91 -7.92
C VAL A 233 -8.50 -15.66 -7.86
N ASP A 234 -8.45 -16.88 -8.39
CA ASP A 234 -7.25 -17.72 -8.49
C ASP A 234 -6.12 -17.08 -9.31
N TYR A 235 -6.41 -16.40 -10.43
CA TYR A 235 -5.37 -15.74 -11.24
C TYR A 235 -4.79 -14.50 -10.56
N LEU A 236 -5.61 -13.76 -9.83
CA LEU A 236 -5.15 -12.58 -9.09
C LEU A 236 -4.49 -12.97 -7.77
N LEU A 237 -5.01 -13.98 -7.07
CA LEU A 237 -4.33 -14.60 -5.93
C LEU A 237 -3.01 -15.26 -6.38
N ASP A 238 -2.97 -15.88 -7.53
CA ASP A 238 -1.75 -16.44 -8.10
C ASP A 238 -0.76 -15.33 -8.52
N LYS A 239 -1.26 -14.23 -9.09
CA LYS A 239 -0.43 -13.02 -9.33
C LYS A 239 -0.04 -12.30 -8.05
N ILE A 240 -0.90 -12.15 -7.08
CA ILE A 240 -0.58 -11.56 -5.77
C ILE A 240 0.43 -12.46 -5.06
N ASN A 241 0.24 -13.77 -5.11
CA ASN A 241 1.20 -14.74 -4.57
C ASN A 241 2.54 -14.67 -5.31
N ASN A 242 2.54 -14.57 -6.64
CA ASN A 242 3.76 -14.46 -7.44
C ASN A 242 4.44 -13.09 -7.31
N THR A 243 3.73 -12.05 -6.90
CA THR A 243 4.21 -10.66 -6.84
C THR A 243 4.74 -10.26 -5.48
N VAL A 244 4.18 -10.80 -4.39
CA VAL A 244 4.80 -10.73 -3.05
C VAL A 244 6.21 -11.33 -3.08
N ILE A 245 6.47 -12.23 -4.01
CA ILE A 245 7.70 -13.01 -4.16
C ILE A 245 8.80 -12.28 -4.96
N SER A 246 8.46 -11.35 -5.85
CA SER A 246 9.47 -10.70 -6.72
C SER A 246 10.24 -9.54 -6.07
N SER A 247 9.81 -9.05 -4.91
CA SER A 247 10.38 -7.85 -4.27
C SER A 247 11.58 -8.08 -3.35
N THR A 248 12.06 -9.31 -3.17
CA THR A 248 13.20 -9.64 -2.30
C THR A 248 14.44 -10.16 -3.04
N LYS A 249 14.85 -9.49 -4.13
CA LYS A 249 16.20 -9.69 -4.66
C LYS A 249 17.21 -8.79 -3.94
N HIS A 250 17.61 -9.17 -2.73
CA HIS A 250 18.93 -8.84 -2.20
C HIS A 250 19.49 -9.98 -1.37
N SER A 251 20.55 -10.55 -1.96
CA SER A 251 21.64 -11.36 -1.41
C SER A 251 21.29 -12.60 -0.58
N SER A 252 21.35 -13.72 -1.21
CA SER A 252 22.34 -14.79 -0.98
C SER A 252 22.03 -16.00 -1.86
N SER A 253 23.07 -16.53 -2.43
CA SER A 253 23.14 -17.63 -3.38
C SER A 253 22.42 -18.90 -2.92
N ILE A 254 21.17 -19.09 -3.32
CA ILE A 254 20.58 -20.41 -3.57
C ILE A 254 19.67 -20.23 -4.77
N LYS A 255 20.00 -20.88 -5.88
CA LYS A 255 19.23 -20.93 -7.10
C LYS A 255 17.94 -21.72 -6.87
N HIS A 256 16.82 -21.04 -6.75
CA HIS A 256 15.51 -21.58 -7.10
C HIS A 256 14.76 -20.53 -7.92
N ASP A 257 14.85 -20.66 -9.23
CA ASP A 257 14.22 -19.72 -10.19
C ASP A 257 12.73 -20.00 -10.39
N TYR A 258 12.10 -20.83 -9.57
CA TYR A 258 10.70 -21.18 -9.72
C TYR A 258 10.02 -21.49 -8.39
N ILE A 259 8.97 -20.77 -8.07
CA ILE A 259 8.09 -21.08 -6.94
C ILE A 259 6.98 -21.99 -7.46
N MET A 260 6.85 -23.16 -6.85
CA MET A 260 5.79 -24.07 -7.20
C MET A 260 4.46 -23.62 -6.58
N PRO A 261 3.33 -23.72 -7.28
CA PRO A 261 2.04 -23.43 -6.71
C PRO A 261 1.76 -24.35 -5.50
N LEU A 262 1.09 -23.80 -4.49
CA LEU A 262 0.61 -24.60 -3.37
C LEU A 262 -0.47 -25.56 -3.83
N ARG A 263 -0.55 -26.72 -3.18
CA ARG A 263 -1.66 -27.63 -3.39
C ARG A 263 -2.96 -27.00 -2.93
N GLY A 264 -4.06 -27.14 -3.69
CA GLY A 264 -5.36 -26.51 -3.39
C GLY A 264 -5.84 -26.80 -1.97
N CYS A 265 -5.68 -28.03 -1.48
CA CYS A 265 -6.04 -28.39 -0.10
C CYS A 265 -5.20 -27.65 0.97
N ILE A 266 -4.02 -27.17 0.65
CA ILE A 266 -3.19 -26.36 1.55
C ILE A 266 -3.65 -24.92 1.54
N THR A 267 -4.01 -24.39 0.36
CA THR A 267 -4.61 -23.06 0.24
C THR A 267 -5.92 -22.99 1.05
N GLU A 268 -6.82 -23.96 0.89
CA GLU A 268 -8.05 -24.07 1.67
C GLU A 268 -7.79 -24.21 3.19
N LEU A 269 -6.72 -24.93 3.58
CA LEU A 269 -6.30 -25.05 4.97
C LEU A 269 -5.85 -23.71 5.54
N ILE A 270 -5.08 -22.94 4.79
CA ILE A 270 -4.61 -21.60 5.19
C ILE A 270 -5.81 -20.67 5.34
N GLU A 271 -6.70 -20.59 4.35
CA GLU A 271 -7.91 -19.76 4.38
C GLU A 271 -8.79 -20.07 5.60
N ARG A 272 -9.09 -21.34 5.83
CA ARG A 272 -9.85 -21.77 6.98
C ARG A 272 -9.20 -21.40 8.32
N ASN A 273 -7.86 -21.43 8.39
CA ASN A 273 -7.13 -21.05 9.60
C ASN A 273 -7.10 -19.52 9.79
N ILE A 274 -7.06 -18.75 8.72
CA ILE A 274 -7.21 -17.28 8.75
C ILE A 274 -8.60 -16.92 9.29
N GLU A 275 -9.66 -17.57 8.80
CA GLU A 275 -11.03 -17.36 9.30
C GLU A 275 -11.18 -17.69 10.78
N ARG A 276 -10.57 -18.77 11.25
CA ARG A 276 -10.59 -19.19 12.66
C ARG A 276 -9.70 -18.34 13.56
N GLY A 277 -8.72 -17.60 13.00
CA GLY A 277 -7.74 -16.84 13.77
C GLY A 277 -6.69 -17.70 14.48
N HIS A 278 -6.62 -18.99 14.21
CA HIS A 278 -5.64 -19.92 14.79
C HIS A 278 -5.48 -21.18 13.95
N SER A 279 -4.36 -21.88 14.17
CA SER A 279 -4.11 -23.21 13.63
C SER A 279 -3.56 -24.16 14.70
N SER A 280 -3.76 -25.45 14.51
CA SER A 280 -3.16 -26.47 15.36
C SER A 280 -1.66 -26.62 15.09
N HIS A 281 -0.94 -27.29 16.01
CA HIS A 281 0.46 -27.58 15.83
C HIS A 281 0.77 -28.37 14.54
N GLU A 282 -0.07 -29.36 14.23
CA GLU A 282 0.08 -30.17 13.01
C GLU A 282 -0.23 -29.37 11.74
N GLU A 283 -1.27 -28.53 11.77
CA GLU A 283 -1.58 -27.64 10.64
C GLU A 283 -0.45 -26.64 10.38
N ASN A 284 0.13 -26.03 11.42
CA ASN A 284 1.32 -25.18 11.29
C ASN A 284 2.48 -25.91 10.62
N LYS A 285 2.72 -27.14 11.03
CA LYS A 285 3.78 -27.98 10.48
C LYS A 285 3.54 -28.26 8.99
N ILE A 286 2.31 -28.60 8.62
CA ILE A 286 1.94 -28.89 7.23
C ILE A 286 2.06 -27.64 6.37
N ILE A 287 1.49 -26.51 6.80
CA ILE A 287 1.58 -25.23 6.10
C ILE A 287 3.04 -24.82 5.91
N GLY A 288 3.84 -24.86 6.98
CA GLY A 288 5.26 -24.50 6.91
C GLY A 288 6.05 -25.38 5.95
N MET A 289 5.84 -26.72 5.98
CA MET A 289 6.50 -27.63 5.07
C MET A 289 6.13 -27.40 3.61
N GLU A 290 4.84 -27.14 3.34
CA GLU A 290 4.40 -26.84 1.97
C GLU A 290 4.99 -25.54 1.45
N LEU A 291 4.96 -24.48 2.23
CA LEU A 291 5.55 -23.19 1.85
C LEU A 291 7.05 -23.29 1.58
N ILE A 292 7.79 -23.98 2.46
CA ILE A 292 9.25 -24.20 2.31
C ILE A 292 9.56 -24.99 1.04
N ASN A 293 8.86 -26.11 0.83
CA ASN A 293 9.07 -26.96 -0.34
C ASN A 293 8.59 -26.35 -1.64
N ALA A 294 7.65 -25.41 -1.58
CA ALA A 294 7.21 -24.63 -2.73
C ALA A 294 8.19 -23.47 -3.07
N GLY A 295 9.21 -23.22 -2.24
CA GLY A 295 10.21 -22.19 -2.47
C GLY A 295 9.87 -20.80 -1.92
N TYR A 296 8.88 -20.71 -1.03
CA TYR A 296 8.52 -19.44 -0.40
C TYR A 296 9.64 -18.91 0.51
N SER A 297 9.84 -17.60 0.49
CA SER A 297 10.83 -16.95 1.37
C SER A 297 10.38 -16.96 2.84
N ASN A 298 11.34 -16.71 3.76
CA ASN A 298 11.01 -16.59 5.17
C ASN A 298 9.95 -15.50 5.43
N ASN A 299 10.05 -14.38 4.73
CA ASN A 299 9.10 -13.28 4.88
C ASN A 299 7.68 -13.66 4.45
N ASP A 300 7.55 -14.44 3.38
CA ASP A 300 6.24 -14.92 2.92
C ASP A 300 5.62 -15.88 3.91
N ILE A 301 6.43 -16.78 4.46
CA ILE A 301 5.98 -17.73 5.47
C ILE A 301 5.57 -17.00 6.76
N HIS A 302 6.33 -15.99 7.18
CA HIS A 302 5.95 -15.07 8.26
C HIS A 302 4.60 -14.43 8.02
N PHE A 303 4.41 -13.89 6.83
CA PHE A 303 3.17 -13.23 6.44
C PHE A 303 1.95 -14.18 6.52
N VAL A 304 2.10 -15.41 6.05
CA VAL A 304 1.03 -16.43 6.14
C VAL A 304 0.66 -16.70 7.62
N PHE A 305 1.65 -16.89 8.49
CA PHE A 305 1.38 -17.14 9.91
C PHE A 305 0.84 -15.90 10.64
N GLU A 306 1.33 -14.70 10.34
CA GLU A 306 0.74 -13.45 10.84
C GLU A 306 -0.74 -13.31 10.43
N SER A 307 -1.05 -13.71 9.20
CA SER A 307 -2.45 -13.69 8.71
C SER A 307 -3.33 -14.67 9.45
N ILE A 308 -2.85 -15.89 9.71
CA ILE A 308 -3.59 -16.93 10.44
C ILE A 308 -3.87 -16.49 11.89
N TYR A 309 -2.87 -15.95 12.58
CA TYR A 309 -3.02 -15.60 13.99
C TYR A 309 -3.52 -14.17 14.22
N ASN A 310 -3.65 -13.37 13.15
CA ASN A 310 -4.03 -11.96 13.23
C ASN A 310 -3.14 -11.14 14.19
N GLU A 311 -1.86 -11.50 14.29
CA GLU A 311 -0.86 -10.90 15.16
C GLU A 311 0.23 -10.20 14.31
N PRO A 312 -0.02 -8.97 13.83
CA PRO A 312 0.96 -8.23 13.03
C PRO A 312 2.18 -7.85 13.87
N GLY A 313 3.34 -7.95 13.24
CA GLY A 313 4.60 -7.53 13.86
C GLY A 313 5.14 -8.50 14.91
N ARG A 314 4.50 -9.64 15.13
CA ARG A 314 5.06 -10.70 15.96
C ARG A 314 6.26 -11.32 15.24
N ASP A 315 7.37 -11.41 15.94
CA ASP A 315 8.50 -12.22 15.50
C ASP A 315 8.16 -13.71 15.59
N TRP A 316 7.96 -14.33 14.43
CA TRP A 316 7.71 -15.77 14.33
C TRP A 316 8.99 -16.60 14.45
N GLY A 317 10.11 -15.93 14.81
CA GLY A 317 11.27 -16.58 15.38
C GLY A 317 12.14 -17.38 14.46
N TRP A 318 12.35 -16.87 13.27
CA TRP A 318 13.31 -17.51 12.37
C TRP A 318 14.75 -17.47 12.89
N TYR A 319 15.12 -16.45 13.69
CA TYR A 319 16.48 -16.17 14.12
C TYR A 319 16.62 -15.43 15.47
N THR A 320 15.58 -15.38 16.31
CA THR A 320 15.65 -14.68 17.59
C THR A 320 15.92 -15.61 18.77
N GLU A 321 16.42 -15.07 19.88
CA GLU A 321 16.70 -15.80 21.12
C GLU A 321 15.48 -16.50 21.72
N ASN A 322 14.26 -15.99 21.40
CA ASN A 322 12.99 -16.55 21.85
C ASN A 322 12.01 -16.75 20.69
N PRO A 323 12.26 -17.69 19.79
CA PRO A 323 11.40 -17.93 18.64
C PRO A 323 9.99 -18.34 19.07
N SER A 324 8.97 -17.87 18.34
CA SER A 324 7.62 -18.40 18.49
C SER A 324 7.59 -19.89 18.20
N LYS A 325 6.57 -20.58 18.73
CA LYS A 325 6.43 -22.03 18.51
C LYS A 325 6.36 -22.39 17.02
N ALA A 326 5.67 -21.56 16.20
CA ALA A 326 5.60 -21.75 14.75
C ALA A 326 6.96 -21.51 14.07
N GLY A 327 7.65 -20.43 14.40
CA GLY A 327 8.96 -20.11 13.87
C GLY A 327 10.01 -21.18 14.19
N HIS A 328 9.97 -21.73 15.43
CA HIS A 328 10.84 -22.82 15.82
C HIS A 328 10.59 -24.11 15.02
N ILE A 329 9.31 -24.43 14.77
CA ILE A 329 8.93 -25.57 13.93
C ILE A 329 9.46 -25.39 12.50
N ILE A 330 9.28 -24.23 11.92
CA ILE A 330 9.68 -23.94 10.54
C ILE A 330 11.20 -23.95 10.40
N HIS A 331 11.93 -23.38 11.35
CA HIS A 331 13.39 -23.46 11.41
C HIS A 331 13.87 -24.91 11.42
N ASN A 332 13.34 -25.73 12.31
CA ASN A 332 13.66 -27.16 12.38
C ASN A 332 13.34 -27.93 11.10
N MET A 333 12.28 -27.55 10.39
CA MET A 333 11.93 -28.18 9.11
C MET A 333 12.96 -27.85 8.01
N LYS A 334 13.42 -26.59 7.95
CA LYS A 334 14.46 -26.18 6.99
C LYS A 334 15.78 -26.90 7.27
N GLU A 335 16.22 -26.95 8.51
CA GLU A 335 17.46 -27.62 8.88
C GLU A 335 17.43 -29.12 8.60
N LYS A 336 16.27 -29.75 8.80
CA LYS A 336 16.11 -31.18 8.57
C LYS A 336 15.75 -31.57 7.14
N ALA A 337 15.62 -30.58 6.22
CA ALA A 337 15.24 -30.80 4.82
C ALA A 337 14.04 -31.78 4.67
N LEU A 338 12.99 -31.56 5.47
CA LEU A 338 11.83 -32.46 5.50
C LEU A 338 11.04 -32.35 4.18
N ASN A 339 10.60 -33.50 3.68
CA ASN A 339 9.78 -33.58 2.48
C ASN A 339 8.30 -33.21 2.74
N ARG A 340 7.60 -32.82 1.68
CA ARG A 340 6.14 -32.63 1.71
C ARG A 340 5.41 -33.89 2.19
N TYR A 341 4.29 -33.71 2.86
CA TYR A 341 3.39 -34.82 3.15
C TYR A 341 2.82 -35.43 1.85
N SER A 342 2.74 -36.76 1.79
CA SER A 342 2.06 -37.43 0.69
C SER A 342 0.57 -37.06 0.65
N LYS A 343 -0.06 -37.14 -0.52
CA LYS A 343 -1.50 -36.94 -0.68
C LYS A 343 -2.31 -37.86 0.25
N ASP A 344 -1.93 -39.13 0.33
CA ASP A 344 -2.59 -40.11 1.20
C ASP A 344 -2.52 -39.72 2.69
N LYS A 345 -1.36 -39.17 3.10
CA LYS A 345 -1.22 -38.68 4.47
C LYS A 345 -2.12 -37.48 4.76
N LEU A 346 -2.25 -36.56 3.81
CA LEU A 346 -3.15 -35.41 3.95
C LEU A 346 -4.64 -35.83 3.97
N ILE A 347 -4.99 -36.89 3.20
CA ILE A 347 -6.34 -37.49 3.25
C ILE A 347 -6.59 -38.12 4.62
N GLN A 348 -5.65 -38.91 5.12
CA GLN A 348 -5.71 -39.49 6.45
C GLN A 348 -5.90 -38.46 7.57
N MET A 349 -5.26 -37.30 7.42
CA MET A 349 -5.37 -36.15 8.34
C MET A 349 -6.60 -35.28 8.08
N LYS A 350 -7.49 -35.65 7.16
CA LYS A 350 -8.69 -34.90 6.77
C LYS A 350 -8.42 -33.47 6.26
N ILE A 351 -7.25 -33.24 5.75
CA ILE A 351 -6.85 -31.94 5.15
C ILE A 351 -7.18 -31.94 3.65
N CYS A 352 -6.99 -33.06 2.98
CA CYS A 352 -7.34 -33.23 1.58
C CYS A 352 -8.56 -34.15 1.45
N THR A 353 -9.55 -33.75 0.63
CA THR A 353 -10.74 -34.54 0.32
C THR A 353 -10.49 -35.66 -0.69
N GLY A 354 -9.31 -35.70 -1.29
CA GLY A 354 -8.96 -36.64 -2.35
C GLY A 354 -9.31 -36.15 -3.77
N ASN A 355 -10.23 -35.20 -3.90
CA ASN A 355 -10.70 -34.68 -5.20
C ASN A 355 -9.88 -33.45 -5.69
N CYS A 356 -8.87 -33.03 -4.97
CA CYS A 356 -8.00 -31.94 -5.41
C CYS A 356 -7.06 -32.40 -6.53
N ALA A 357 -6.75 -31.50 -7.47
CA ALA A 357 -5.74 -31.70 -8.51
C ALA A 357 -4.30 -31.58 -7.92
N CYS A 358 -4.06 -32.16 -6.75
CA CYS A 358 -2.74 -32.13 -6.15
C CYS A 358 -1.82 -33.16 -6.82
N PRO A 359 -0.63 -32.76 -7.30
CA PRO A 359 0.37 -33.70 -7.82
C PRO A 359 0.91 -34.63 -6.72
#